data_a1ebb8d989aab65f7a8b76903d22bcf1
#
_entry.id   a1ebb8d989aab65f7a8b76903d22bcf1
#
_cell.length_a   1.000
_cell.length_b   1.000
_cell.length_c   1.000
_cell.angle_alpha   90.00
_cell.angle_beta   90.00
_cell.angle_gamma   90.00
#
_symmetry.space_group_name_H-M   'P 1'
#
loop_
_entity.id
_entity.type
_entity.pdbx_description
1 polymer ?
#
loop_
_entity_poly.entity_id
_entity_poly.type
_entity_poly.pdbx_seq_one_letter_code
_entity_poly.pdbx_strand_id
1 'polypeptide(L)'
;MRDGKWTTGFLKLAKKTGAAILPIHVNARNSALFYSLSALYKPFGTMLLVQEMFNKHDQSIDFHIGKPIPWNAVARLEMPNKVLAQRFRKHLYQLNKPKKHAKSPLFETIETVAHPIDRRALKKALWQSELLRETRDGKRIYLVDYQEDSPIMHEIGRLRELTFRTVEEGTGLHLDLDRFDNYYRHIVLWDEDELEIVGAYRIGECRSILPEKGLEGLYTHSLFELNSQFAQYLPCAIELGRSFVQPRYWGRRSLDYLWYGIGAYLARNSWVQFMFGPVSLSNAYPEHAKALIVGFYQTQFASGKHLATARHPYRLSQNMLDHAAENFGGDYKSSFIRLNKSLKNEGVKVPTLYKQYAEICHEGGCQFIDFNIDPDFNDCVDSLIIVDIKKMKDKKKARYIHNENI
;
A
#
# COMPACT_ATOMS: atom_id res chain seq x y z
N MET A 1 -4.22 1.58 -43.05
CA MET A 1 -5.56 1.12 -42.63
C MET A 1 -5.60 1.08 -41.11
N ARG A 2 -6.71 1.41 -40.47
CA ARG A 2 -6.88 1.25 -38.99
C ARG A 2 -7.82 0.08 -38.76
N ASP A 3 -7.59 -0.68 -37.68
CA ASP A 3 -8.48 -1.76 -37.26
C ASP A 3 -9.93 -1.26 -37.06
N GLY A 4 -10.89 -2.14 -37.23
CA GLY A 4 -12.31 -1.86 -37.10
C GLY A 4 -12.76 -1.49 -35.68
N LYS A 5 -14.04 -1.62 -35.40
CA LYS A 5 -14.58 -1.45 -34.05
C LYS A 5 -14.06 -2.55 -33.10
N TRP A 6 -13.55 -2.17 -31.94
CA TRP A 6 -13.06 -3.13 -30.95
C TRP A 6 -14.21 -3.81 -30.22
N THR A 7 -14.01 -5.08 -29.92
CA THR A 7 -14.92 -5.86 -29.05
C THR A 7 -14.65 -5.52 -27.58
N THR A 8 -15.61 -5.82 -26.73
CA THR A 8 -15.56 -5.50 -25.29
C THR A 8 -15.02 -6.64 -24.41
N GLY A 9 -14.51 -7.72 -25.02
CA GLY A 9 -14.08 -8.92 -24.29
C GLY A 9 -12.97 -8.65 -23.28
N PHE A 10 -11.97 -7.86 -23.65
CA PHE A 10 -10.86 -7.50 -22.76
C PHE A 10 -11.30 -6.68 -21.54
N LEU A 11 -12.32 -5.80 -21.69
CA LEU A 11 -12.88 -5.04 -20.57
C LEU A 11 -13.63 -5.95 -19.58
N LYS A 12 -14.35 -6.97 -20.10
CA LYS A 12 -15.02 -7.95 -19.24
C LYS A 12 -14.02 -8.77 -18.43
N LEU A 13 -12.90 -9.15 -19.05
CA LEU A 13 -11.83 -9.87 -18.38
C LEU A 13 -11.18 -9.00 -17.30
N ALA A 14 -10.76 -7.78 -17.65
CA ALA A 14 -10.16 -6.84 -16.70
C ALA A 14 -11.10 -6.55 -15.52
N LYS A 15 -12.41 -6.37 -15.77
CA LYS A 15 -13.42 -6.19 -14.73
C LYS A 15 -13.50 -7.39 -13.78
N LYS A 16 -13.48 -8.62 -14.33
CA LYS A 16 -13.60 -9.85 -13.54
C LYS A 16 -12.37 -10.11 -12.66
N THR A 17 -11.19 -9.73 -13.14
CA THR A 17 -9.90 -10.04 -12.48
C THR A 17 -9.33 -8.87 -11.69
N GLY A 18 -9.84 -7.65 -11.87
CA GLY A 18 -9.21 -6.42 -11.34
C GLY A 18 -7.88 -6.07 -12.03
N ALA A 19 -7.47 -6.79 -13.09
CA ALA A 19 -6.17 -6.62 -13.72
C ALA A 19 -6.06 -5.29 -14.45
N ALA A 20 -4.89 -4.64 -14.34
CA ALA A 20 -4.55 -3.46 -15.13
C ALA A 20 -4.43 -3.81 -16.63
N ILE A 21 -4.77 -2.85 -17.49
CA ILE A 21 -4.68 -2.99 -18.94
C ILE A 21 -3.41 -2.32 -19.43
N LEU A 22 -2.47 -3.08 -20.00
CA LEU A 22 -1.26 -2.54 -20.63
C LEU A 22 -1.50 -2.29 -22.13
N PRO A 23 -1.55 -1.02 -22.59
CA PRO A 23 -1.71 -0.73 -24.01
C PRO A 23 -0.37 -0.84 -24.74
N ILE A 24 -0.31 -1.68 -25.77
CA ILE A 24 0.87 -1.86 -26.63
C ILE A 24 0.49 -1.55 -28.09
N HIS A 25 1.08 -0.51 -28.65
CA HIS A 25 0.92 -0.17 -30.06
C HIS A 25 2.04 -0.80 -30.88
N VAL A 26 1.69 -1.66 -31.82
CA VAL A 26 2.62 -2.31 -32.74
C VAL A 26 2.66 -1.50 -34.04
N ASN A 27 3.81 -0.96 -34.39
CA ASN A 27 4.01 -0.19 -35.62
C ASN A 27 4.37 -1.14 -36.79
N ALA A 28 3.45 -2.03 -37.13
CA ALA A 28 3.60 -2.96 -38.23
C ALA A 28 2.46 -2.79 -39.25
N ARG A 29 2.78 -2.95 -40.53
CA ARG A 29 1.80 -2.94 -41.61
C ARG A 29 2.07 -4.10 -42.56
N ASN A 30 1.02 -4.75 -43.02
CA ASN A 30 1.11 -5.73 -44.10
C ASN A 30 1.24 -5.02 -45.46
N SER A 31 1.53 -5.78 -46.50
CA SER A 31 1.67 -5.25 -47.85
C SER A 31 0.36 -4.66 -48.41
N ALA A 32 0.47 -3.79 -49.41
CA ALA A 32 -0.71 -3.27 -50.09
C ALA A 32 -1.53 -4.38 -50.74
N LEU A 33 -0.86 -5.43 -51.26
CA LEU A 33 -1.48 -6.62 -51.84
C LEU A 33 -2.35 -7.35 -50.79
N PHE A 34 -1.83 -7.56 -49.57
CA PHE A 34 -2.60 -8.16 -48.49
C PHE A 34 -3.89 -7.38 -48.19
N TYR A 35 -3.79 -6.06 -48.09
CA TYR A 35 -4.97 -5.23 -47.80
C TYR A 35 -5.98 -5.20 -48.97
N SER A 36 -5.51 -5.18 -50.19
CA SER A 36 -6.39 -5.18 -51.38
C SER A 36 -7.16 -6.51 -51.50
N LEU A 37 -6.48 -7.65 -51.39
CA LEU A 37 -7.11 -8.94 -51.48
C LEU A 37 -8.01 -9.23 -50.28
N SER A 38 -7.60 -8.83 -49.05
CA SER A 38 -8.43 -8.97 -47.85
C SER A 38 -9.69 -8.10 -47.88
N ALA A 39 -9.67 -6.97 -48.60
CA ALA A 39 -10.84 -6.13 -48.83
C ALA A 39 -11.84 -6.73 -49.83
N LEU A 40 -11.35 -7.46 -50.83
CA LEU A 40 -12.19 -8.17 -51.79
C LEU A 40 -12.83 -9.42 -51.18
N TYR A 41 -12.04 -10.25 -50.49
CA TYR A 41 -12.51 -11.47 -49.87
C TYR A 41 -11.65 -11.83 -48.65
N LYS A 42 -12.23 -11.78 -47.45
CA LYS A 42 -11.52 -11.99 -46.17
C LYS A 42 -10.66 -13.27 -46.08
N PRO A 43 -11.09 -14.45 -46.59
CA PRO A 43 -10.27 -15.65 -46.58
C PRO A 43 -8.93 -15.52 -47.30
N PHE A 44 -8.82 -14.72 -48.37
CA PHE A 44 -7.54 -14.46 -49.04
C PHE A 44 -6.53 -13.76 -48.15
N GLY A 45 -6.99 -12.84 -47.30
CA GLY A 45 -6.13 -12.23 -46.27
C GLY A 45 -5.56 -13.27 -45.31
N THR A 46 -6.36 -14.27 -44.89
CA THR A 46 -5.91 -15.33 -44.02
C THR A 46 -4.86 -16.23 -44.68
N MET A 47 -5.02 -16.57 -45.94
CA MET A 47 -4.03 -17.36 -46.66
C MET A 47 -2.69 -16.63 -46.84
N LEU A 48 -2.73 -15.30 -47.01
CA LEU A 48 -1.53 -14.47 -47.16
C LEU A 48 -0.80 -14.16 -45.84
N LEU A 49 -1.42 -14.40 -44.69
CA LEU A 49 -0.81 -14.08 -43.39
C LEU A 49 0.56 -14.75 -43.18
N VAL A 50 0.70 -15.99 -43.58
CA VAL A 50 1.97 -16.71 -43.47
C VAL A 50 3.04 -16.09 -44.35
N GLN A 51 2.70 -15.74 -45.58
CA GLN A 51 3.61 -15.07 -46.50
C GLN A 51 4.01 -13.66 -45.99
N GLU A 52 3.06 -12.87 -45.47
CA GLU A 52 3.33 -11.57 -44.84
C GLU A 52 4.24 -11.67 -43.62
N MET A 53 4.12 -12.74 -42.84
CA MET A 53 5.00 -12.99 -41.68
C MET A 53 6.45 -13.26 -42.15
N PHE A 54 6.64 -14.11 -43.19
CA PHE A 54 7.97 -14.39 -43.75
C PHE A 54 8.58 -13.19 -44.45
N ASN A 55 7.80 -12.36 -45.12
CA ASN A 55 8.26 -11.11 -45.77
C ASN A 55 8.83 -10.09 -44.79
N LYS A 56 8.63 -10.30 -43.45
CA LYS A 56 9.15 -9.45 -42.39
C LYS A 56 10.31 -10.05 -41.62
N HIS A 57 10.84 -11.17 -42.07
CA HIS A 57 11.88 -11.93 -41.35
C HIS A 57 13.08 -11.07 -40.95
N ASP A 58 13.54 -10.14 -41.78
CA ASP A 58 14.70 -9.28 -41.54
C ASP A 58 14.32 -7.81 -41.25
N GLN A 59 13.09 -7.54 -40.86
CA GLN A 59 12.63 -6.19 -40.51
C GLN A 59 12.47 -5.99 -39.02
N SER A 60 12.91 -4.85 -38.48
CA SER A 60 12.62 -4.44 -37.13
C SER A 60 11.16 -3.95 -37.06
N ILE A 61 10.47 -4.36 -35.98
CA ILE A 61 9.11 -3.92 -35.67
C ILE A 61 9.14 -3.11 -34.39
N ASP A 62 8.73 -1.85 -34.45
CA ASP A 62 8.68 -0.96 -33.31
C ASP A 62 7.44 -1.21 -32.45
N PHE A 63 7.64 -1.29 -31.16
CA PHE A 63 6.58 -1.37 -30.15
C PHE A 63 6.55 -0.10 -29.33
N HIS A 64 5.39 0.53 -29.21
CA HIS A 64 5.16 1.63 -28.28
C HIS A 64 4.35 1.11 -27.10
N ILE A 65 5.03 0.84 -26.00
CA ILE A 65 4.42 0.34 -24.77
C ILE A 65 3.98 1.54 -23.93
N GLY A 66 2.67 1.64 -23.64
CA GLY A 66 2.12 2.67 -22.78
C GLY A 66 2.24 2.31 -21.30
N LYS A 67 1.84 3.22 -20.43
CA LYS A 67 1.74 2.94 -18.99
C LYS A 67 0.51 2.07 -18.72
N PRO A 68 0.54 1.17 -17.72
CA PRO A 68 -0.61 0.39 -17.29
C PRO A 68 -1.78 1.28 -16.85
N ILE A 69 -2.99 0.90 -17.20
CA ILE A 69 -4.24 1.56 -16.81
C ILE A 69 -4.93 0.66 -15.79
N PRO A 70 -4.98 1.01 -14.50
CA PRO A 70 -5.59 0.19 -13.48
C PRO A 70 -7.10 0.12 -13.67
N TRP A 71 -7.72 -1.02 -13.30
CA TRP A 71 -9.15 -1.21 -13.52
C TRP A 71 -10.01 -0.20 -12.75
N ASN A 72 -9.63 0.18 -11.53
CA ASN A 72 -10.34 1.19 -10.74
C ASN A 72 -10.45 2.54 -11.46
N ALA A 73 -9.38 3.01 -12.14
CA ALA A 73 -9.41 4.22 -12.95
C ALA A 73 -10.36 4.11 -14.14
N VAL A 74 -10.54 2.91 -14.69
CA VAL A 74 -11.52 2.65 -15.77
C VAL A 74 -12.94 2.62 -15.21
N ALA A 75 -13.14 1.99 -14.04
CA ALA A 75 -14.43 1.86 -13.39
C ALA A 75 -15.03 3.21 -12.97
N ARG A 76 -14.20 4.13 -12.45
CA ARG A 76 -14.60 5.51 -12.08
C ARG A 76 -15.19 6.33 -13.24
N LEU A 77 -14.92 5.95 -14.49
CA LEU A 77 -15.47 6.66 -15.64
C LEU A 77 -16.96 6.40 -15.89
N GLU A 78 -17.54 5.36 -15.28
CA GLU A 78 -18.96 4.98 -15.37
C GLU A 78 -19.52 4.95 -16.80
N MET A 79 -18.68 4.58 -17.76
CA MET A 79 -19.04 4.58 -19.18
C MET A 79 -19.47 3.20 -19.67
N PRO A 80 -20.41 3.10 -20.64
CA PRO A 80 -20.75 1.84 -21.28
C PRO A 80 -19.51 1.18 -21.94
N ASN A 81 -19.40 -0.15 -21.84
CA ASN A 81 -18.23 -0.90 -22.34
C ASN A 81 -17.90 -0.62 -23.82
N LYS A 82 -18.93 -0.37 -24.67
CA LYS A 82 -18.71 0.00 -26.09
C LYS A 82 -17.97 1.33 -26.23
N VAL A 83 -18.30 2.31 -25.39
CA VAL A 83 -17.66 3.64 -25.35
C VAL A 83 -16.24 3.51 -24.82
N LEU A 84 -16.05 2.76 -23.74
CA LEU A 84 -14.72 2.46 -23.17
C LEU A 84 -13.81 1.80 -24.21
N ALA A 85 -14.28 0.79 -24.95
CA ALA A 85 -13.48 0.12 -25.98
C ALA A 85 -13.01 1.12 -27.07
N GLN A 86 -13.86 2.07 -27.48
CA GLN A 86 -13.46 3.13 -28.43
C GLN A 86 -12.47 4.12 -27.81
N ARG A 87 -12.61 4.44 -26.50
CA ARG A 87 -11.67 5.28 -25.77
C ARG A 87 -10.30 4.63 -25.65
N PHE A 88 -10.23 3.32 -25.35
CA PHE A 88 -8.99 2.52 -25.35
C PHE A 88 -8.34 2.48 -26.74
N ARG A 89 -9.11 2.25 -27.79
CA ARG A 89 -8.61 2.31 -29.17
C ARG A 89 -7.99 3.68 -29.47
N LYS A 90 -8.66 4.77 -29.10
CA LYS A 90 -8.14 6.12 -29.29
C LYS A 90 -6.85 6.35 -28.49
N HIS A 91 -6.79 5.87 -27.24
CA HIS A 91 -5.61 5.96 -26.40
C HIS A 91 -4.42 5.21 -27.01
N LEU A 92 -4.63 3.98 -27.48
CA LEU A 92 -3.58 3.18 -28.15
C LEU A 92 -2.96 3.92 -29.33
N TYR A 93 -3.79 4.50 -30.20
CA TYR A 93 -3.28 5.26 -31.35
C TYR A 93 -2.65 6.61 -31.00
N GLN A 94 -2.81 7.10 -29.78
CA GLN A 94 -2.09 8.27 -29.31
C GLN A 94 -0.64 7.95 -28.90
N LEU A 95 -0.34 6.71 -28.51
CA LEU A 95 1.01 6.29 -28.10
C LEU A 95 2.05 6.46 -29.22
N ASN A 96 1.63 6.34 -30.48
CA ASN A 96 2.50 6.49 -31.66
C ASN A 96 2.65 7.96 -32.11
N LYS A 97 2.14 8.94 -31.36
CA LYS A 97 2.25 10.35 -31.73
C LYS A 97 3.38 11.03 -30.98
N PRO A 98 4.13 11.96 -31.61
CA PRO A 98 5.14 12.74 -30.92
C PRO A 98 4.51 13.52 -29.76
N LYS A 99 5.23 13.60 -28.61
CA LYS A 99 4.75 14.24 -27.37
C LYS A 99 4.24 15.68 -27.53
N LYS A 100 4.74 16.43 -28.52
CA LYS A 100 4.28 17.81 -28.84
C LYS A 100 2.80 17.92 -29.26
N HIS A 101 2.16 16.81 -29.62
CA HIS A 101 0.75 16.77 -30.01
C HIS A 101 -0.10 15.85 -29.10
N ALA A 102 0.44 15.45 -27.94
CA ALA A 102 -0.30 14.65 -26.99
C ALA A 102 -1.41 15.51 -26.37
N LYS A 103 -2.66 15.17 -26.69
CA LYS A 103 -3.85 15.67 -25.97
C LYS A 103 -3.80 15.13 -24.53
N SER A 104 -4.53 15.77 -23.62
CA SER A 104 -4.71 15.30 -22.26
C SER A 104 -4.87 13.77 -22.17
N PRO A 105 -4.27 13.10 -21.19
CA PRO A 105 -4.36 11.65 -21.07
C PRO A 105 -5.82 11.21 -21.00
N LEU A 106 -6.17 10.15 -21.73
CA LEU A 106 -7.55 9.65 -21.79
C LEU A 106 -7.91 8.79 -20.59
N PHE A 107 -6.89 8.30 -19.88
CA PHE A 107 -7.00 7.47 -18.68
C PHE A 107 -5.92 7.88 -17.69
N GLU A 108 -6.22 7.74 -16.42
CA GLU A 108 -5.21 7.69 -15.37
C GLU A 108 -4.36 6.44 -15.57
N THR A 109 -3.06 6.59 -15.41
CA THR A 109 -2.09 5.51 -15.62
C THR A 109 -1.15 5.43 -14.43
N ILE A 110 -0.68 4.21 -14.15
CA ILE A 110 0.34 3.95 -13.13
C ILE A 110 1.66 3.57 -13.80
N GLU A 111 2.76 3.66 -13.06
CA GLU A 111 4.05 3.13 -13.52
C GLU A 111 4.11 1.61 -13.29
N THR A 112 4.93 0.90 -14.07
CA THR A 112 5.26 -0.49 -13.75
C THR A 112 6.10 -0.52 -12.49
N VAL A 113 5.83 -1.47 -11.60
CA VAL A 113 6.68 -1.68 -10.41
C VAL A 113 8.10 -2.01 -10.87
N ALA A 114 9.10 -1.48 -10.17
CA ALA A 114 10.51 -1.71 -10.47
C ALA A 114 10.87 -3.21 -10.49
N HIS A 115 11.96 -3.54 -11.17
CA HIS A 115 12.48 -4.91 -11.15
C HIS A 115 13.03 -5.28 -9.76
N PRO A 116 12.92 -6.55 -9.35
CA PRO A 116 13.50 -7.01 -8.08
C PRO A 116 15.03 -6.88 -8.12
N ILE A 117 15.61 -6.58 -6.98
CA ILE A 117 17.06 -6.57 -6.78
C ILE A 117 17.58 -8.01 -6.68
N ASP A 118 18.84 -8.21 -7.13
CA ASP A 118 19.52 -9.50 -6.99
C ASP A 118 19.57 -9.94 -5.52
N ARG A 119 19.14 -11.17 -5.26
CA ARG A 119 18.99 -11.72 -3.91
C ARG A 119 20.29 -11.81 -3.14
N ARG A 120 21.42 -12.08 -3.82
CA ARG A 120 22.75 -12.15 -3.20
C ARG A 120 23.25 -10.76 -2.83
N ALA A 121 22.97 -9.76 -3.67
CA ALA A 121 23.29 -8.36 -3.37
C ALA A 121 22.50 -7.89 -2.14
N LEU A 122 21.20 -8.22 -2.03
CA LEU A 122 20.38 -7.95 -0.85
C LEU A 122 20.95 -8.60 0.42
N LYS A 123 21.27 -9.89 0.36
CA LYS A 123 21.89 -10.61 1.49
C LYS A 123 23.17 -9.94 1.95
N LYS A 124 24.06 -9.60 1.00
CA LYS A 124 25.33 -8.92 1.31
C LYS A 124 25.11 -7.57 1.98
N ALA A 125 24.15 -6.79 1.51
CA ALA A 125 23.83 -5.49 2.07
C ALA A 125 23.22 -5.62 3.48
N LEU A 126 22.28 -6.56 3.69
CA LEU A 126 21.64 -6.79 4.99
C LEU A 126 22.64 -7.27 6.06
N TRP A 127 23.66 -8.05 5.69
CA TRP A 127 24.69 -8.48 6.63
C TRP A 127 25.57 -7.34 7.17
N GLN A 128 25.55 -6.19 6.54
CA GLN A 128 26.21 -4.98 7.04
C GLN A 128 25.33 -4.17 7.99
N SER A 129 24.04 -4.53 8.10
CA SER A 129 23.07 -3.86 8.96
C SER A 129 23.04 -4.48 10.36
N GLU A 130 22.51 -3.74 11.32
CA GLU A 130 22.39 -4.19 12.72
C GLU A 130 21.38 -5.33 12.83
N LEU A 131 21.82 -6.52 13.28
CA LEU A 131 20.93 -7.62 13.60
C LEU A 131 20.20 -7.35 14.92
N LEU A 132 18.88 -7.19 14.87
CA LEU A 132 18.05 -7.01 16.06
C LEU A 132 17.73 -8.35 16.73
N ARG A 133 17.32 -9.36 15.92
CA ARG A 133 16.83 -10.63 16.43
C ARG A 133 16.78 -11.71 15.37
N GLU A 134 16.83 -12.97 15.77
CA GLU A 134 16.50 -14.14 14.95
C GLU A 134 15.20 -14.77 15.44
N THR A 135 14.42 -15.34 14.52
CA THR A 135 13.17 -16.04 14.82
C THR A 135 13.44 -17.55 14.95
N ARG A 136 12.52 -18.29 15.57
CA ARG A 136 12.66 -19.75 15.75
C ARG A 136 12.69 -20.54 14.41
N ASP A 137 12.12 -20.00 13.36
CA ASP A 137 12.09 -20.58 12.03
C ASP A 137 13.17 -20.00 11.10
N GLY A 138 14.27 -19.48 11.66
CA GLY A 138 15.48 -19.07 10.95
C GLY A 138 15.43 -17.73 10.25
N LYS A 139 14.33 -16.96 10.37
CA LYS A 139 14.30 -15.61 9.80
C LYS A 139 15.07 -14.63 10.64
N ARG A 140 15.62 -13.61 10.00
CA ARG A 140 16.42 -12.56 10.66
C ARG A 140 15.72 -11.20 10.57
N ILE A 141 15.86 -10.44 11.65
CA ILE A 141 15.27 -9.10 11.75
C ILE A 141 16.41 -8.11 11.88
N TYR A 142 16.53 -7.23 10.89
CA TYR A 142 17.57 -6.22 10.83
C TYR A 142 17.00 -4.83 11.09
N LEU A 143 17.83 -3.94 11.64
CA LEU A 143 17.61 -2.51 11.66
C LEU A 143 18.52 -1.89 10.61
N VAL A 144 17.91 -1.21 9.65
CA VAL A 144 18.58 -0.66 8.48
C VAL A 144 18.50 0.85 8.51
N ASP A 145 19.64 1.51 8.41
CA ASP A 145 19.74 2.95 8.18
C ASP A 145 19.62 3.25 6.69
N TYR A 146 19.10 4.42 6.35
CA TYR A 146 19.06 4.86 4.95
C TYR A 146 20.48 5.02 4.38
N GLN A 147 20.67 4.56 3.17
CA GLN A 147 21.84 4.83 2.34
C GLN A 147 21.36 5.13 0.93
N GLU A 148 21.90 6.16 0.32
CA GLU A 148 21.62 6.49 -1.08
C GLU A 148 22.00 5.31 -1.99
N ASP A 149 21.18 5.04 -2.99
CA ASP A 149 21.32 3.90 -3.92
C ASP A 149 21.39 2.51 -3.26
N SER A 150 20.90 2.39 -2.02
CA SER A 150 20.90 1.12 -1.30
C SER A 150 20.02 0.07 -2.00
N PRO A 151 20.57 -1.14 -2.28
CA PRO A 151 19.76 -2.27 -2.76
C PRO A 151 18.57 -2.59 -1.84
N ILE A 152 18.77 -2.44 -0.52
CA ILE A 152 17.74 -2.70 0.48
C ILE A 152 16.60 -1.69 0.33
N MET A 153 16.91 -0.39 0.22
CA MET A 153 15.90 0.66 0.10
C MET A 153 15.12 0.53 -1.21
N HIS A 154 15.82 0.22 -2.31
CA HIS A 154 15.15 -0.03 -3.59
C HIS A 154 14.18 -1.22 -3.50
N GLU A 155 14.59 -2.33 -2.88
CA GLU A 155 13.73 -3.51 -2.73
C GLU A 155 12.57 -3.24 -1.75
N ILE A 156 12.81 -2.49 -0.66
CA ILE A 156 11.72 -2.05 0.23
C ILE A 156 10.69 -1.22 -0.53
N GLY A 157 11.13 -0.21 -1.30
CA GLY A 157 10.24 0.63 -2.09
C GLY A 157 9.45 -0.16 -3.13
N ARG A 158 10.10 -1.13 -3.79
CA ARG A 158 9.44 -2.04 -4.73
C ARG A 158 8.38 -2.91 -4.06
N LEU A 159 8.71 -3.53 -2.93
CA LEU A 159 7.81 -4.42 -2.20
C LEU A 159 6.66 -3.68 -1.52
N ARG A 160 6.88 -2.43 -1.05
CA ARG A 160 5.82 -1.55 -0.58
C ARG A 160 4.82 -1.29 -1.69
N GLU A 161 5.29 -0.80 -2.83
CA GLU A 161 4.41 -0.48 -3.96
C GLU A 161 3.64 -1.72 -4.43
N LEU A 162 4.31 -2.87 -4.57
CA LEU A 162 3.68 -4.13 -4.93
C LEU A 162 2.57 -4.53 -3.94
N THR A 163 2.88 -4.44 -2.63
CA THR A 163 1.97 -4.84 -1.56
C THR A 163 0.79 -3.88 -1.45
N PHE A 164 1.05 -2.57 -1.45
CA PHE A 164 0.02 -1.55 -1.32
C PHE A 164 -0.91 -1.51 -2.53
N ARG A 165 -0.41 -1.73 -3.75
CA ARG A 165 -1.30 -1.92 -4.92
C ARG A 165 -2.26 -3.09 -4.76
N THR A 166 -1.84 -4.17 -4.10
CA THR A 166 -2.69 -5.35 -3.89
C THR A 166 -3.88 -5.06 -2.98
N VAL A 167 -3.77 -4.05 -2.12
CA VAL A 167 -4.83 -3.59 -1.21
C VAL A 167 -5.40 -2.22 -1.61
N GLU A 168 -5.15 -1.78 -2.85
CA GLU A 168 -5.61 -0.51 -3.42
C GLU A 168 -5.10 0.75 -2.70
N GLU A 169 -3.92 0.65 -2.06
CA GLU A 169 -3.24 1.76 -1.38
C GLU A 169 -1.91 2.15 -2.07
N GLY A 170 -1.63 1.66 -3.29
CA GLY A 170 -0.38 1.95 -4.00
C GLY A 170 -0.29 3.38 -4.50
N THR A 171 0.92 3.95 -4.52
CA THR A 171 1.20 5.30 -5.02
C THR A 171 1.08 5.43 -6.54
N GLY A 172 1.10 4.30 -7.26
CA GLY A 172 1.13 4.28 -8.73
C GLY A 172 2.51 4.55 -9.34
N LEU A 173 3.54 4.75 -8.52
CA LEU A 173 4.94 4.93 -8.93
C LEU A 173 5.66 3.59 -9.06
N HIS A 174 6.86 3.58 -9.63
CA HIS A 174 7.65 2.36 -9.74
C HIS A 174 8.22 1.87 -8.39
N LEU A 175 8.38 2.78 -7.42
CA LEU A 175 8.83 2.54 -6.04
C LEU A 175 8.01 3.42 -5.09
N ASP A 176 7.56 2.88 -3.97
CA ASP A 176 7.04 3.67 -2.85
C ASP A 176 8.21 4.05 -1.92
N LEU A 177 8.89 5.13 -2.28
CA LEU A 177 9.88 5.81 -1.45
C LEU A 177 9.52 7.29 -1.39
N ASP A 178 9.66 7.87 -0.22
CA ASP A 178 9.38 9.29 0.02
C ASP A 178 10.54 10.00 0.73
N ARG A 179 10.44 11.31 0.89
CA ARG A 179 11.48 12.13 1.54
C ARG A 179 11.79 11.70 2.98
N PHE A 180 10.85 11.07 3.66
CA PHE A 180 11.02 10.63 5.04
C PHE A 180 11.93 9.40 5.11
N ASP A 181 11.98 8.56 4.07
CA ASP A 181 12.85 7.39 4.03
C ASP A 181 14.33 7.79 4.18
N ASN A 182 14.74 9.02 3.77
CA ASN A 182 16.11 9.49 3.80
C ASN A 182 16.71 9.64 5.22
N TYR A 183 15.89 9.65 6.26
CA TYR A 183 16.34 9.82 7.66
C TYR A 183 15.56 8.98 8.67
N TYR A 184 14.59 8.19 8.20
CA TYR A 184 13.96 7.15 9.01
C TYR A 184 14.76 5.86 8.90
N ARG A 185 14.66 5.05 9.93
CA ARG A 185 15.23 3.69 9.98
C ARG A 185 14.19 2.66 9.58
N HIS A 186 14.64 1.46 9.22
CA HIS A 186 13.74 0.40 8.80
C HIS A 186 14.00 -0.88 9.57
N ILE A 187 12.96 -1.45 10.20
CA ILE A 187 12.98 -2.83 10.69
C ILE A 187 12.63 -3.71 9.51
N VAL A 188 13.54 -4.61 9.14
CA VAL A 188 13.42 -5.47 7.97
C VAL A 188 13.41 -6.93 8.42
N LEU A 189 12.34 -7.65 8.08
CA LEU A 189 12.25 -9.10 8.27
C LEU A 189 12.76 -9.79 7.01
N TRP A 190 13.80 -10.58 7.15
CA TRP A 190 14.50 -11.30 6.09
C TRP A 190 14.31 -12.82 6.21
N ASP A 191 13.98 -13.47 5.09
CA ASP A 191 13.95 -14.92 4.97
C ASP A 191 15.29 -15.44 4.44
N GLU A 192 16.03 -16.14 5.27
CA GLU A 192 17.38 -16.61 4.92
C GLU A 192 17.35 -17.76 3.90
N ASP A 193 16.29 -18.56 3.88
CA ASP A 193 16.14 -19.70 2.97
C ASP A 193 15.72 -19.22 1.56
N GLU A 194 14.77 -18.29 1.50
CA GLU A 194 14.25 -17.75 0.26
C GLU A 194 15.08 -16.58 -0.29
N LEU A 195 16.01 -16.03 0.51
CA LEU A 195 16.84 -14.88 0.20
C LEU A 195 16.02 -13.65 -0.24
N GLU A 196 15.03 -13.29 0.57
CA GLU A 196 14.17 -12.16 0.26
C GLU A 196 13.63 -11.44 1.50
N ILE A 197 13.24 -10.16 1.32
CA ILE A 197 12.58 -9.37 2.34
C ILE A 197 11.14 -9.85 2.46
N VAL A 198 10.76 -10.31 3.65
CA VAL A 198 9.39 -10.74 3.98
C VAL A 198 8.46 -9.54 4.19
N GLY A 199 8.97 -8.51 4.84
CA GLY A 199 8.25 -7.29 5.16
C GLY A 199 9.13 -6.31 5.94
N ALA A 200 8.62 -5.11 6.15
CA ALA A 200 9.33 -4.10 6.92
C ALA A 200 8.38 -3.14 7.66
N TYR A 201 8.96 -2.40 8.62
CA TYR A 201 8.38 -1.24 9.29
C TYR A 201 9.35 -0.05 9.19
N ARG A 202 8.82 1.14 8.94
CA ARG A 202 9.59 2.39 9.02
C ARG A 202 9.49 2.97 10.43
N ILE A 203 10.62 3.43 11.00
CA ILE A 203 10.72 4.03 12.33
C ILE A 203 11.35 5.42 12.23
N GLY A 204 10.65 6.43 12.75
CA GLY A 204 11.17 7.78 12.93
C GLY A 204 11.46 8.05 14.41
N GLU A 205 12.72 8.34 14.77
CA GLU A 205 13.08 8.74 16.13
C GLU A 205 12.81 10.24 16.30
N CYS A 206 11.72 10.60 16.96
CA CYS A 206 11.33 12.02 17.12
C CYS A 206 12.42 12.87 17.75
N ARG A 207 13.18 12.34 18.72
CA ARG A 207 14.28 13.05 19.39
C ARG A 207 15.41 13.47 18.44
N SER A 208 15.63 12.70 17.34
CA SER A 208 16.66 12.99 16.34
C SER A 208 16.09 13.86 15.22
N ILE A 209 14.83 13.66 14.85
CA ILE A 209 14.17 14.35 13.73
C ILE A 209 13.80 15.78 14.10
N LEU A 210 13.21 16.00 15.27
CA LEU A 210 12.66 17.30 15.63
C LEU A 210 13.68 18.45 15.74
N PRO A 211 14.89 18.26 16.29
CA PRO A 211 15.88 19.33 16.36
C PRO A 211 16.34 19.83 15.00
N GLU A 212 16.34 18.96 13.98
CA GLU A 212 16.84 19.28 12.64
C GLU A 212 15.74 19.72 11.68
N LYS A 213 14.55 19.09 11.78
CA LYS A 213 13.49 19.19 10.78
C LYS A 213 12.15 19.69 11.31
N GLY A 214 12.04 19.90 12.64
CA GLY A 214 10.78 20.30 13.26
C GLY A 214 9.67 19.24 13.05
N LEU A 215 8.42 19.65 13.25
CA LEU A 215 7.25 18.79 13.02
C LEU A 215 7.10 18.36 11.55
N GLU A 216 7.54 19.18 10.60
CA GLU A 216 7.54 18.88 9.16
C GLU A 216 8.40 17.65 8.81
N GLY A 217 9.31 17.26 9.71
CA GLY A 217 10.11 16.04 9.62
C GLY A 217 9.32 14.77 9.98
N LEU A 218 8.10 14.87 10.51
CA LEU A 218 7.26 13.73 10.85
C LEU A 218 6.24 13.46 9.73
N TYR A 219 6.15 12.20 9.29
CA TYR A 219 5.16 11.79 8.28
C TYR A 219 3.73 12.05 8.77
N THR A 220 3.44 11.74 10.04
CA THR A 220 2.14 11.99 10.66
C THR A 220 1.72 13.45 10.54
N HIS A 221 2.67 14.41 10.59
CA HIS A 221 2.36 15.82 10.48
C HIS A 221 1.87 16.22 9.07
N SER A 222 2.18 15.46 8.03
CA SER A 222 1.60 15.67 6.71
C SER A 222 0.10 15.35 6.63
N LEU A 223 -0.40 14.50 7.54
CA LEU A 223 -1.79 14.04 7.58
C LEU A 223 -2.60 14.73 8.70
N PHE A 224 -1.95 15.10 9.80
CA PHE A 224 -2.60 15.62 11.01
C PHE A 224 -1.87 16.87 11.54
N GLU A 225 -2.62 17.83 12.01
CA GLU A 225 -2.09 18.96 12.78
C GLU A 225 -1.93 18.52 14.24
N LEU A 226 -0.67 18.37 14.68
CA LEU A 226 -0.33 18.00 16.04
C LEU A 226 -0.32 19.23 16.94
N ASN A 227 -1.09 19.23 18.03
CA ASN A 227 -1.13 20.36 18.94
C ASN A 227 -0.04 20.30 20.04
N SER A 228 0.03 21.32 20.89
CA SER A 228 1.03 21.41 21.98
C SER A 228 0.91 20.29 23.01
N GLN A 229 -0.26 19.70 23.21
CA GLN A 229 -0.43 18.56 24.10
C GLN A 229 0.17 17.29 23.51
N PHE A 230 0.02 17.07 22.18
CA PHE A 230 0.68 15.97 21.49
C PHE A 230 2.20 16.13 21.49
N ALA A 231 2.69 17.36 21.31
CA ALA A 231 4.11 17.67 21.28
C ALA A 231 4.85 17.24 22.55
N GLN A 232 4.16 17.15 23.71
CA GLN A 232 4.75 16.67 24.98
C GLN A 232 5.18 15.20 24.95
N TYR A 233 4.60 14.38 24.07
CA TYR A 233 4.97 12.96 23.92
C TYR A 233 6.21 12.78 23.04
N LEU A 234 6.45 13.68 22.09
CA LEU A 234 7.43 13.53 21.01
C LEU A 234 8.88 13.32 21.49
N PRO A 235 9.40 13.98 22.56
CA PRO A 235 10.78 13.75 23.01
C PRO A 235 11.08 12.29 23.41
N CYS A 236 10.06 11.54 23.80
CA CYS A 236 10.18 10.13 24.20
C CYS A 236 9.38 9.20 23.26
N ALA A 237 9.15 9.63 22.02
CA ALA A 237 8.32 8.88 21.08
C ALA A 237 9.08 8.46 19.83
N ILE A 238 8.63 7.37 19.24
CA ILE A 238 8.96 6.98 17.86
C ILE A 238 7.70 6.96 17.02
N GLU A 239 7.84 7.41 15.77
CA GLU A 239 6.82 7.29 14.76
C GLU A 239 6.99 5.97 14.00
N LEU A 240 5.90 5.20 13.87
CA LEU A 240 5.85 3.96 13.11
C LEU A 240 4.98 4.16 11.86
N GLY A 241 5.44 3.66 10.72
CA GLY A 241 4.68 3.75 9.48
C GLY A 241 5.17 2.80 8.40
N ARG A 242 4.54 2.89 7.22
CA ARG A 242 4.90 2.11 6.03
C ARG A 242 5.09 0.62 6.31
N SER A 243 4.27 0.05 7.22
CA SER A 243 4.34 -1.37 7.53
C SER A 243 3.78 -2.21 6.38
N PHE A 244 4.51 -3.21 5.96
CA PHE A 244 4.04 -4.17 4.98
C PHE A 244 4.58 -5.57 5.25
N VAL A 245 3.82 -6.55 4.78
CA VAL A 245 4.25 -7.95 4.58
C VAL A 245 3.89 -8.31 3.16
N GLN A 246 4.87 -8.77 2.36
CA GLN A 246 4.58 -9.10 0.96
C GLN A 246 3.54 -10.23 0.83
N PRO A 247 2.68 -10.21 -0.21
CA PRO A 247 1.49 -11.07 -0.30
C PRO A 247 1.76 -12.58 -0.13
N ARG A 248 2.89 -13.08 -0.60
CA ARG A 248 3.24 -14.52 -0.49
C ARG A 248 3.42 -15.00 0.97
N TYR A 249 3.61 -14.07 1.91
CA TYR A 249 3.75 -14.36 3.35
C TYR A 249 2.51 -14.01 4.18
N TRP A 250 1.41 -13.62 3.53
CA TRP A 250 0.16 -13.37 4.24
C TRP A 250 -0.39 -14.66 4.86
N GLY A 251 -1.13 -14.49 5.96
CA GLY A 251 -1.67 -15.62 6.72
C GLY A 251 -0.64 -16.38 7.57
N ARG A 252 0.64 -15.95 7.57
CA ARG A 252 1.72 -16.48 8.40
C ARG A 252 2.01 -15.57 9.59
N ARG A 253 3.04 -15.91 10.38
CA ARG A 253 3.47 -15.15 11.58
C ARG A 253 4.30 -13.89 11.26
N SER A 254 4.40 -13.48 10.01
CA SER A 254 5.31 -12.44 9.55
C SER A 254 5.09 -11.09 10.23
N LEU A 255 3.84 -10.65 10.41
CA LEU A 255 3.53 -9.43 11.16
C LEU A 255 3.94 -9.56 12.64
N ASP A 256 3.74 -10.71 13.26
CA ASP A 256 4.17 -10.98 14.63
C ASP A 256 5.70 -10.91 14.77
N TYR A 257 6.44 -11.38 13.76
CA TYR A 257 7.90 -11.26 13.73
C TYR A 257 8.39 -9.82 13.55
N LEU A 258 7.69 -9.00 12.77
CA LEU A 258 7.98 -7.57 12.71
C LEU A 258 7.79 -6.90 14.09
N TRP A 259 6.79 -7.33 14.86
CA TRP A 259 6.62 -6.88 16.24
C TRP A 259 7.73 -7.37 17.19
N TYR A 260 8.35 -8.52 16.90
CA TYR A 260 9.58 -8.92 17.61
C TYR A 260 10.73 -7.95 17.31
N GLY A 261 10.82 -7.44 16.09
CA GLY A 261 11.79 -6.41 15.71
C GLY A 261 11.54 -5.09 16.44
N ILE A 262 10.29 -4.61 16.48
CA ILE A 262 9.90 -3.42 17.25
C ILE A 262 10.26 -3.63 18.73
N GLY A 263 9.91 -4.77 19.32
CA GLY A 263 10.22 -5.07 20.71
C GLY A 263 11.72 -5.13 21.00
N ALA A 264 12.53 -5.72 20.11
CA ALA A 264 13.99 -5.74 20.24
C ALA A 264 14.59 -4.33 20.15
N TYR A 265 14.02 -3.47 19.26
CA TYR A 265 14.38 -2.06 19.20
C TYR A 265 14.06 -1.33 20.51
N LEU A 266 12.86 -1.52 21.07
CA LEU A 266 12.44 -0.92 22.34
C LEU A 266 13.32 -1.38 23.52
N ALA A 267 13.70 -2.65 23.56
CA ALA A 267 14.60 -3.20 24.60
C ALA A 267 15.97 -2.51 24.62
N ARG A 268 16.48 -2.11 23.44
CA ARG A 268 17.76 -1.38 23.29
C ARG A 268 17.62 0.13 23.50
N ASN A 269 16.40 0.65 23.43
CA ASN A 269 16.09 2.07 23.44
C ASN A 269 15.10 2.42 24.57
N SER A 270 15.52 2.27 25.82
CA SER A 270 14.69 2.48 27.02
C SER A 270 14.13 3.91 27.17
N TRP A 271 14.66 4.88 26.43
CA TRP A 271 14.15 6.25 26.36
C TRP A 271 12.78 6.33 25.65
N VAL A 272 12.43 5.35 24.83
CA VAL A 272 11.14 5.30 24.11
C VAL A 272 10.04 4.94 25.10
N GLN A 273 9.08 5.83 25.28
CA GLN A 273 7.91 5.63 26.11
C GLN A 273 6.61 5.54 25.31
N PHE A 274 6.61 6.12 24.10
CA PHE A 274 5.44 6.17 23.23
C PHE A 274 5.78 5.70 21.81
N MET A 275 4.82 5.06 21.19
CA MET A 275 4.81 4.80 19.75
C MET A 275 3.56 5.44 19.16
N PHE A 276 3.66 6.07 18.01
CA PHE A 276 2.51 6.63 17.30
C PHE A 276 2.67 6.50 15.79
N GLY A 277 1.61 6.76 15.07
CA GLY A 277 1.62 6.83 13.60
C GLY A 277 0.26 6.55 12.99
N PRO A 278 0.10 6.78 11.70
CA PRO A 278 -1.13 6.46 10.98
C PRO A 278 -1.23 4.96 10.69
N VAL A 279 -2.44 4.44 10.81
CA VAL A 279 -2.80 3.08 10.37
C VAL A 279 -3.94 3.19 9.37
N SER A 280 -3.70 2.71 8.15
CA SER A 280 -4.64 2.83 7.04
C SER A 280 -5.77 1.81 7.09
N LEU A 281 -6.94 2.24 6.62
CA LEU A 281 -8.09 1.42 6.27
C LEU A 281 -8.38 1.66 4.79
N SER A 282 -8.11 0.64 3.98
CA SER A 282 -8.18 0.72 2.53
C SER A 282 -9.53 1.22 2.01
N ASN A 283 -9.50 2.03 0.96
CA ASN A 283 -10.70 2.47 0.26
C ASN A 283 -11.43 1.34 -0.50
N ALA A 284 -10.81 0.14 -0.61
CA ALA A 284 -11.50 -1.06 -1.10
C ALA A 284 -12.60 -1.56 -0.15
N TYR A 285 -12.61 -1.13 1.11
CA TYR A 285 -13.69 -1.45 2.05
C TYR A 285 -14.97 -0.70 1.65
N PRO A 286 -16.16 -1.38 1.72
CA PRO A 286 -17.43 -0.69 1.59
C PRO A 286 -17.57 0.47 2.57
N GLU A 287 -18.18 1.58 2.15
CA GLU A 287 -18.27 2.79 2.98
C GLU A 287 -18.93 2.52 4.34
N HIS A 288 -19.97 1.71 4.35
CA HIS A 288 -20.64 1.31 5.60
C HIS A 288 -19.70 0.50 6.52
N ALA A 289 -18.86 -0.39 5.96
CA ALA A 289 -17.88 -1.13 6.75
C ALA A 289 -16.78 -0.21 7.32
N LYS A 290 -16.30 0.78 6.54
CA LYS A 290 -15.38 1.81 7.04
C LYS A 290 -15.99 2.57 8.21
N ALA A 291 -17.25 3.01 8.08
CA ALA A 291 -17.96 3.72 9.13
C ALA A 291 -18.15 2.89 10.40
N LEU A 292 -18.44 1.59 10.28
CA LEU A 292 -18.54 0.67 11.44
C LEU A 292 -17.19 0.51 12.16
N ILE A 293 -16.09 0.35 11.41
CA ILE A 293 -14.74 0.21 11.97
C ILE A 293 -14.34 1.50 12.68
N VAL A 294 -14.45 2.65 12.00
CA VAL A 294 -14.12 3.96 12.59
C VAL A 294 -14.96 4.22 13.84
N GLY A 295 -16.30 3.99 13.77
CA GLY A 295 -17.20 4.16 14.90
C GLY A 295 -16.84 3.29 16.10
N PHE A 296 -16.47 2.04 15.87
CA PHE A 296 -16.01 1.15 16.93
C PHE A 296 -14.74 1.66 17.61
N TYR A 297 -13.70 2.01 16.83
CA TYR A 297 -12.42 2.45 17.40
C TYR A 297 -12.52 3.83 18.04
N GLN A 298 -13.33 4.72 17.47
CA GLN A 298 -13.63 6.01 18.07
C GLN A 298 -14.39 5.88 19.40
N THR A 299 -15.28 4.89 19.54
CA THR A 299 -16.02 4.66 20.79
C THR A 299 -15.17 3.97 21.86
N GLN A 300 -14.42 2.94 21.48
CA GLN A 300 -13.69 2.09 22.42
C GLN A 300 -12.32 2.65 22.84
N PHE A 301 -11.69 3.45 21.97
CA PHE A 301 -10.30 3.91 22.13
C PHE A 301 -10.15 5.42 21.99
N ALA A 302 -11.22 6.18 22.17
CA ALA A 302 -11.16 7.63 22.11
C ALA A 302 -10.07 8.20 23.03
N SER A 303 -9.34 9.19 22.51
CA SER A 303 -8.53 10.02 23.39
C SER A 303 -9.45 10.92 24.22
N GLY A 304 -9.30 10.92 25.53
CA GLY A 304 -9.98 11.91 26.40
C GLY A 304 -9.49 13.35 26.21
N LYS A 305 -8.51 13.56 25.33
CA LYS A 305 -7.89 14.85 25.03
C LYS A 305 -7.90 15.06 23.51
N HIS A 306 -8.10 16.31 23.11
CA HIS A 306 -7.90 16.72 21.72
C HIS A 306 -6.40 16.91 21.48
N LEU A 307 -5.76 15.90 20.88
CA LEU A 307 -4.30 15.86 20.69
C LEU A 307 -3.86 16.28 19.29
N ALA A 308 -4.70 16.00 18.29
CA ALA A 308 -4.43 16.33 16.88
C ALA A 308 -5.74 16.50 16.11
N THR A 309 -5.66 17.16 14.95
CA THR A 309 -6.77 17.33 14.02
C THR A 309 -6.36 16.82 12.64
N ALA A 310 -7.17 15.98 12.03
CA ALA A 310 -6.96 15.51 10.65
C ALA A 310 -7.04 16.67 9.66
N ARG A 311 -6.14 16.70 8.66
CA ARG A 311 -6.14 17.73 7.61
C ARG A 311 -7.29 17.55 6.62
N HIS A 312 -7.64 16.32 6.32
CA HIS A 312 -8.79 15.90 5.51
C HIS A 312 -9.68 14.95 6.32
N PRO A 313 -10.49 15.47 7.25
CA PRO A 313 -11.13 14.64 8.25
C PRO A 313 -12.18 13.69 7.66
N TYR A 314 -12.07 12.40 8.01
CA TYR A 314 -13.13 11.42 7.81
C TYR A 314 -14.13 11.56 8.98
N ARG A 315 -15.37 11.93 8.69
CA ARG A 315 -16.40 12.17 9.72
C ARG A 315 -17.58 11.23 9.56
N LEU A 316 -18.00 10.64 10.66
CA LEU A 316 -19.21 9.84 10.71
C LEU A 316 -20.46 10.72 10.71
N SER A 317 -21.53 10.26 10.07
CA SER A 317 -22.85 10.89 10.21
C SER A 317 -23.37 10.72 11.64
N GLN A 318 -24.31 11.59 12.08
CA GLN A 318 -24.91 11.51 13.41
C GLN A 318 -25.53 10.11 13.67
N ASN A 319 -26.23 9.57 12.69
CA ASN A 319 -26.83 8.23 12.79
C ASN A 319 -25.79 7.13 13.03
N MET A 320 -24.59 7.25 12.44
CA MET A 320 -23.51 6.29 12.65
C MET A 320 -22.84 6.48 14.02
N LEU A 321 -22.75 7.72 14.52
CA LEU A 321 -22.27 8.00 15.88
C LEU A 321 -23.22 7.40 16.92
N ASP A 322 -24.52 7.61 16.75
CA ASP A 322 -25.55 7.06 17.64
C ASP A 322 -25.52 5.51 17.62
N HIS A 323 -25.47 4.94 16.41
CA HIS A 323 -25.32 3.49 16.24
C HIS A 323 -24.06 2.94 16.94
N ALA A 324 -22.93 3.63 16.81
CA ALA A 324 -21.66 3.23 17.43
C ALA A 324 -21.76 3.30 18.97
N ALA A 325 -22.33 4.36 19.52
CA ALA A 325 -22.54 4.51 20.96
C ALA A 325 -23.43 3.38 21.53
N GLU A 326 -24.54 3.06 20.87
CA GLU A 326 -25.45 2.00 21.30
C GLU A 326 -24.83 0.60 21.21
N ASN A 327 -24.13 0.31 20.12
CA ASN A 327 -23.66 -1.06 19.84
C ASN A 327 -22.24 -1.32 20.34
N PHE A 328 -21.42 -0.30 20.51
CA PHE A 328 -20.00 -0.42 20.85
C PHE A 328 -19.62 0.27 22.17
N GLY A 329 -20.55 0.92 22.90
CA GLY A 329 -20.28 1.58 24.17
C GLY A 329 -20.07 0.65 25.38
N GLY A 330 -20.27 -0.68 25.21
CA GLY A 330 -20.05 -1.68 26.25
C GLY A 330 -18.60 -2.18 26.35
N ASP A 331 -18.41 -3.34 26.97
CA ASP A 331 -17.10 -3.95 27.05
C ASP A 331 -16.52 -4.30 25.68
N TYR A 332 -15.17 -4.21 25.56
CA TYR A 332 -14.46 -4.42 24.32
C TYR A 332 -14.77 -5.76 23.64
N LYS A 333 -14.77 -6.86 24.40
CA LYS A 333 -14.90 -8.21 23.86
C LYS A 333 -16.27 -8.42 23.22
N SER A 334 -17.34 -8.05 23.89
CA SER A 334 -18.71 -8.15 23.37
C SER A 334 -18.94 -7.22 22.19
N SER A 335 -18.43 -5.98 22.26
CA SER A 335 -18.50 -4.99 21.19
C SER A 335 -17.73 -5.43 19.94
N PHE A 336 -16.54 -6.03 20.11
CA PHE A 336 -15.74 -6.57 19.01
C PHE A 336 -16.40 -7.77 18.33
N ILE A 337 -17.12 -8.61 19.08
CA ILE A 337 -17.93 -9.70 18.51
C ILE A 337 -19.07 -9.13 17.63
N ARG A 338 -19.76 -8.08 18.10
CA ARG A 338 -20.83 -7.40 17.33
C ARG A 338 -20.25 -6.77 16.04
N LEU A 339 -19.14 -6.05 16.14
CA LEU A 339 -18.45 -5.49 14.98
C LEU A 339 -18.14 -6.57 13.94
N ASN A 340 -17.48 -7.67 14.36
CA ASN A 340 -17.12 -8.75 13.43
C ASN A 340 -18.35 -9.40 12.77
N LYS A 341 -19.46 -9.52 13.49
CA LYS A 341 -20.73 -10.03 12.92
C LYS A 341 -21.26 -9.10 11.83
N SER A 342 -21.25 -7.79 12.07
CA SER A 342 -21.69 -6.79 11.09
C SER A 342 -20.77 -6.79 9.85
N LEU A 343 -19.45 -6.77 10.04
CA LEU A 343 -18.46 -6.78 8.94
C LEU A 343 -18.51 -8.06 8.10
N LYS A 344 -18.86 -9.21 8.71
CA LYS A 344 -19.06 -10.47 7.96
C LYS A 344 -20.16 -10.36 6.93
N ASN A 345 -21.22 -9.60 7.21
CA ASN A 345 -22.32 -9.36 6.27
C ASN A 345 -21.86 -8.51 5.07
N GLU A 346 -20.87 -7.64 5.28
CA GLU A 346 -20.22 -6.83 4.25
C GLU A 346 -19.10 -7.60 3.49
N GLY A 347 -18.83 -8.84 3.87
CA GLY A 347 -17.76 -9.66 3.28
C GLY A 347 -16.33 -9.26 3.66
N VAL A 348 -16.15 -8.43 4.68
CA VAL A 348 -14.85 -7.92 5.13
C VAL A 348 -14.56 -8.26 6.59
N LYS A 349 -13.34 -7.96 7.04
CA LYS A 349 -12.87 -8.20 8.42
C LYS A 349 -12.18 -6.96 8.95
N VAL A 350 -12.07 -6.84 10.27
CA VAL A 350 -11.23 -5.80 10.90
C VAL A 350 -9.79 -5.96 10.41
N PRO A 351 -9.12 -4.87 9.95
CA PRO A 351 -7.72 -4.92 9.56
C PRO A 351 -6.83 -5.43 10.71
N THR A 352 -5.85 -6.27 10.37
CA THR A 352 -5.01 -6.93 11.37
C THR A 352 -4.26 -5.94 12.24
N LEU A 353 -3.78 -4.83 11.67
CA LEU A 353 -3.06 -3.80 12.42
C LEU A 353 -3.95 -3.08 13.44
N TYR A 354 -5.19 -2.74 13.09
CA TYR A 354 -6.13 -2.14 14.03
C TYR A 354 -6.31 -3.01 15.28
N LYS A 355 -6.55 -4.31 15.06
CA LYS A 355 -6.66 -5.29 16.15
C LYS A 355 -5.37 -5.40 16.95
N GLN A 356 -4.22 -5.46 16.27
CA GLN A 356 -2.91 -5.62 16.89
C GLN A 356 -2.60 -4.47 17.86
N TYR A 357 -2.82 -3.22 17.43
CA TYR A 357 -2.60 -2.04 18.25
C TYR A 357 -3.60 -1.96 19.42
N ALA A 358 -4.87 -2.23 19.16
CA ALA A 358 -5.90 -2.20 20.20
C ALA A 358 -5.67 -3.23 21.34
N GLU A 359 -5.15 -4.41 20.98
CA GLU A 359 -4.98 -5.52 21.93
C GLU A 359 -3.63 -5.57 22.64
N ILE A 360 -2.70 -4.66 22.28
CA ILE A 360 -1.33 -4.69 22.84
C ILE A 360 -1.25 -4.13 24.26
N CYS A 361 -2.13 -3.18 24.60
CA CYS A 361 -2.14 -2.48 25.89
C CYS A 361 -3.32 -2.86 26.78
N HIS A 362 -3.20 -2.53 28.05
CA HIS A 362 -4.33 -2.37 28.97
C HIS A 362 -5.15 -1.14 28.54
N GLU A 363 -6.34 -1.00 29.13
CA GLU A 363 -7.25 0.12 28.88
C GLU A 363 -6.54 1.49 28.99
N GLY A 364 -6.84 2.39 28.05
CA GLY A 364 -6.21 3.71 27.96
C GLY A 364 -4.74 3.72 27.56
N GLY A 365 -4.15 2.56 27.23
CA GLY A 365 -2.76 2.47 26.76
C GLY A 365 -2.60 2.60 25.24
N CYS A 366 -3.66 2.33 24.49
CA CYS A 366 -3.75 2.62 23.07
C CYS A 366 -4.91 3.58 22.86
N GLN A 367 -4.71 4.65 22.08
CA GLN A 367 -5.74 5.65 21.79
C GLN A 367 -5.78 5.92 20.28
N PHE A 368 -6.98 6.04 19.74
CA PHE A 368 -7.26 6.51 18.39
C PHE A 368 -7.66 7.98 18.49
N ILE A 369 -6.86 8.86 17.89
CA ILE A 369 -6.94 10.30 18.12
C ILE A 369 -7.88 10.97 17.14
N ASP A 370 -7.65 10.76 15.83
CA ASP A 370 -8.49 11.30 14.76
C ASP A 370 -8.33 10.46 13.48
N PHE A 371 -9.18 10.70 12.48
CA PHE A 371 -9.27 9.94 11.24
C PHE A 371 -9.17 10.88 10.04
N ASN A 372 -8.24 10.61 9.14
CA ASN A 372 -7.92 11.42 7.97
C ASN A 372 -8.18 10.64 6.68
N ILE A 373 -8.60 11.31 5.61
CA ILE A 373 -8.60 10.75 4.26
C ILE A 373 -7.26 11.11 3.62
N ASP A 374 -6.51 10.11 3.14
CA ASP A 374 -5.23 10.31 2.47
C ASP A 374 -5.38 10.22 0.93
N PRO A 375 -5.38 11.38 0.21
CA PRO A 375 -5.52 11.38 -1.25
C PRO A 375 -4.34 10.72 -1.96
N ASP A 376 -3.14 10.74 -1.36
CA ASP A 376 -1.92 10.17 -1.94
C ASP A 376 -1.90 8.63 -1.84
N PHE A 377 -2.78 8.08 -0.99
CA PHE A 377 -2.99 6.64 -0.77
C PHE A 377 -4.39 6.18 -1.20
N ASN A 378 -4.85 6.66 -2.35
CA ASN A 378 -6.13 6.28 -2.96
C ASN A 378 -7.34 6.50 -2.03
N ASP A 379 -7.38 7.64 -1.33
CA ASP A 379 -8.43 8.05 -0.41
C ASP A 379 -8.69 7.02 0.73
N CYS A 380 -7.65 6.30 1.19
CA CYS A 380 -7.77 5.46 2.37
C CYS A 380 -8.04 6.31 3.62
N VAL A 381 -8.59 5.68 4.66
CA VAL A 381 -8.80 6.35 5.95
C VAL A 381 -7.63 6.03 6.87
N ASP A 382 -6.80 7.03 7.17
CA ASP A 382 -5.73 6.91 8.15
C ASP A 382 -6.21 7.24 9.55
N SER A 383 -6.01 6.32 10.48
CA SER A 383 -6.28 6.52 11.90
C SER A 383 -4.99 6.88 12.63
N LEU A 384 -4.91 8.04 13.24
CA LEU A 384 -3.78 8.39 14.10
C LEU A 384 -3.89 7.66 15.43
N ILE A 385 -2.90 6.82 15.70
CA ILE A 385 -2.82 6.01 16.92
C ILE A 385 -1.63 6.45 17.76
N ILE A 386 -1.81 6.46 19.11
CA ILE A 386 -0.72 6.56 20.08
C ILE A 386 -0.79 5.40 21.06
N VAL A 387 0.38 4.83 21.38
CA VAL A 387 0.55 3.70 22.29
C VAL A 387 1.49 4.08 23.43
N ASP A 388 1.04 3.96 24.67
CA ASP A 388 1.86 4.09 25.87
C ASP A 388 2.52 2.74 26.20
N ILE A 389 3.83 2.64 26.03
CA ILE A 389 4.60 1.40 26.25
C ILE A 389 4.52 0.94 27.71
N LYS A 390 4.41 1.88 28.66
CA LYS A 390 4.26 1.54 30.08
C LYS A 390 2.99 0.74 30.34
N LYS A 391 1.94 1.00 29.58
CA LYS A 391 0.63 0.32 29.66
C LYS A 391 0.50 -0.92 28.77
N MET A 392 1.57 -1.34 28.09
CA MET A 392 1.55 -2.62 27.37
C MET A 392 1.29 -3.76 28.36
N LYS A 393 0.47 -4.74 27.95
CA LYS A 393 0.16 -5.95 28.72
C LYS A 393 1.43 -6.75 29.00
N ASP A 394 1.59 -7.27 30.23
CA ASP A 394 2.80 -7.97 30.66
C ASP A 394 3.17 -9.14 29.73
N LYS A 395 2.17 -9.95 29.30
CA LYS A 395 2.38 -11.01 28.30
C LYS A 395 2.94 -10.49 26.97
N LYS A 396 2.57 -9.27 26.56
CA LYS A 396 3.06 -8.66 25.33
C LYS A 396 4.47 -8.10 25.53
N LYS A 397 4.78 -7.49 26.68
CA LYS A 397 6.14 -7.06 27.04
C LYS A 397 7.09 -8.24 27.10
N ALA A 398 6.72 -9.30 27.82
CA ALA A 398 7.49 -10.54 27.92
C ALA A 398 7.79 -11.12 26.52
N ARG A 399 6.77 -11.21 25.66
CA ARG A 399 6.89 -11.76 24.31
C ARG A 399 7.75 -10.91 23.38
N TYR A 400 7.50 -9.61 23.31
CA TYR A 400 8.12 -8.74 22.30
C TYR A 400 9.39 -8.06 22.80
N ILE A 401 9.41 -7.54 24.04
CA ILE A 401 10.52 -6.74 24.58
C ILE A 401 11.53 -7.62 25.29
N HIS A 402 11.09 -8.46 26.23
CA HIS A 402 12.00 -9.24 27.08
C HIS A 402 12.42 -10.58 26.47
N ASN A 403 11.90 -10.93 25.31
CA ASN A 403 12.23 -12.18 24.60
C ASN A 403 11.93 -13.45 25.41
N GLU A 404 11.03 -13.37 26.36
CA GLU A 404 10.59 -14.53 27.11
C GLU A 404 9.70 -15.41 26.22
N ASN A 405 10.09 -16.67 26.10
CA ASN A 405 9.30 -17.65 25.38
C ASN A 405 8.14 -18.08 26.27
N ILE A 406 6.96 -17.52 26.04
CA ILE A 406 5.69 -17.98 26.63
C ILE A 406 5.02 -18.97 25.68
#